data_1be8e2222520c355aae9988091179256
#
_entry.id   1be8e2222520c355aae9988091179256
#
_cell.length_a   1.000
_cell.length_b   1.000
_cell.length_c   1.000
_cell.angle_alpha   90.00
_cell.angle_beta   90.00
_cell.angle_gamma   90.00
#
_symmetry.space_group_name_H-M   'P 1'
#
loop_
_entity.id
_entity.type
_entity.pdbx_description
1 polymer ?
#
loop_
_entity_poly.entity_id
_entity_poly.type
_entity_poly.pdbx_seq_one_letter_code
_entity_poly.pdbx_strand_id
1 'polypeptide(L)'
;MRVSNISFMILNRYFLKSIFSYTLTISLIFILIIVSSRSIQYLEQASRGEISPEVVFSVVLFRLPEFLELILPLGFFLSIILSLGKLRAESEFVIMEQAGFNLLRVYGLLSIPALIICLSLFYFSTVLSPNLESKVTGLLEVKTPSDRFKSLTPGEFHKLDDEITIFARGREKDQLVDVFLNMDRSKINSNNVIVAKKFKVEDGLRNSLKFEDGYSYSKKEEDEFMTVQFSKLSIMDSPLITKEKEFNSRTEGNGSALIWSISICLMTILSIFISVPISKISPRKGRYSRVLPGLLVFSTYTALLLSFKGNEMIELTSLLIVHFLFLLLALVLNLFFLRSIK
;
A
#
# COMPACT_ATOMS: atom_id res chain seq x y z
N MET A 1 -7.10 -50.78 12.67
CA MET A 1 -6.10 -49.72 12.72
C MET A 1 -5.70 -49.13 11.34
N ARG A 2 -5.48 -49.92 10.28
CA ARG A 2 -5.11 -49.34 8.94
C ARG A 2 -6.21 -48.54 8.27
N VAL A 3 -7.49 -48.91 8.38
CA VAL A 3 -8.61 -48.20 7.72
C VAL A 3 -8.83 -46.79 8.32
N SER A 4 -8.63 -46.62 9.63
CA SER A 4 -8.76 -45.31 10.28
C SER A 4 -7.70 -44.29 9.79
N ASN A 5 -6.46 -44.73 9.56
CA ASN A 5 -5.39 -43.86 9.09
C ASN A 5 -5.62 -43.34 7.65
N ILE A 6 -6.16 -44.18 6.77
CA ILE A 6 -6.48 -43.80 5.39
C ILE A 6 -7.62 -42.75 5.36
N SER A 7 -8.68 -42.99 6.15
CA SER A 7 -9.79 -42.03 6.25
C SER A 7 -9.33 -40.67 6.78
N PHE A 8 -8.46 -40.66 7.80
CA PHE A 8 -7.89 -39.40 8.31
C PHE A 8 -7.01 -38.69 7.31
N MET A 9 -6.23 -39.40 6.50
CA MET A 9 -5.38 -38.78 5.46
C MET A 9 -6.24 -38.11 4.37
N ILE A 10 -7.35 -38.74 3.98
CA ILE A 10 -8.30 -38.20 3.01
C ILE A 10 -8.96 -36.93 3.55
N LEU A 11 -9.45 -36.93 4.79
CA LEU A 11 -10.07 -35.79 5.44
C LEU A 11 -9.11 -34.60 5.59
N ASN A 12 -7.87 -34.85 6.01
CA ASN A 12 -6.84 -33.83 6.14
C ASN A 12 -6.54 -33.19 4.78
N ARG A 13 -6.37 -34.01 3.73
CA ARG A 13 -6.12 -33.55 2.37
C ARG A 13 -7.30 -32.74 1.81
N TYR A 14 -8.54 -33.19 2.05
CA TYR A 14 -9.74 -32.48 1.65
C TYR A 14 -9.81 -31.09 2.29
N PHE A 15 -9.60 -31.04 3.62
CA PHE A 15 -9.61 -29.80 4.37
C PHE A 15 -8.51 -28.83 3.90
N LEU A 16 -7.26 -29.28 3.80
CA LEU A 16 -6.14 -28.46 3.33
C LEU A 16 -6.36 -27.97 1.90
N LYS A 17 -6.83 -28.84 0.99
CA LYS A 17 -7.15 -28.45 -0.39
C LYS A 17 -8.19 -27.33 -0.42
N SER A 18 -9.22 -27.43 0.42
CA SER A 18 -10.24 -26.39 0.55
C SER A 18 -9.64 -25.07 1.01
N ILE A 19 -8.80 -25.06 2.06
CA ILE A 19 -8.14 -23.87 2.58
C ILE A 19 -7.24 -23.22 1.50
N PHE A 20 -6.37 -23.99 0.84
CA PHE A 20 -5.49 -23.48 -0.20
C PHE A 20 -6.28 -22.91 -1.39
N SER A 21 -7.32 -23.61 -1.84
CA SER A 21 -8.16 -23.15 -2.94
C SER A 21 -8.86 -21.83 -2.61
N TYR A 22 -9.48 -21.71 -1.45
CA TYR A 22 -10.10 -20.46 -1.02
C TYR A 22 -9.07 -19.35 -0.82
N THR A 23 -7.93 -19.62 -0.20
CA THR A 23 -6.84 -18.63 -0.03
C THR A 23 -6.40 -18.07 -1.37
N LEU A 24 -6.10 -18.95 -2.32
CA LEU A 24 -5.65 -18.55 -3.66
C LEU A 24 -6.73 -17.74 -4.40
N THR A 25 -7.98 -18.22 -4.38
CA THR A 25 -9.09 -17.53 -5.08
C THR A 25 -9.34 -16.15 -4.49
N ILE A 26 -9.41 -16.04 -3.15
CA ILE A 26 -9.67 -14.76 -2.47
C ILE A 26 -8.49 -13.81 -2.70
N SER A 27 -7.26 -14.29 -2.54
CA SER A 27 -6.07 -13.46 -2.78
C SER A 27 -6.00 -12.97 -4.22
N LEU A 28 -6.35 -13.80 -5.21
CA LEU A 28 -6.38 -13.40 -6.61
C LEU A 28 -7.41 -12.28 -6.86
N ILE A 29 -8.61 -12.40 -6.28
CA ILE A 29 -9.64 -11.36 -6.41
C ILE A 29 -9.15 -10.04 -5.80
N PHE A 30 -8.58 -10.06 -4.60
CA PHE A 30 -8.06 -8.84 -3.95
C PHE A 30 -6.87 -8.25 -4.70
N ILE A 31 -5.97 -9.08 -5.25
CA ILE A 31 -4.87 -8.60 -6.12
C ILE A 31 -5.44 -7.85 -7.33
N LEU A 32 -6.42 -8.42 -8.03
CA LEU A 32 -7.02 -7.76 -9.19
C LEU A 32 -7.65 -6.41 -8.82
N ILE A 33 -8.35 -6.34 -7.69
CA ILE A 33 -8.96 -5.09 -7.20
C ILE A 33 -7.87 -4.04 -6.89
N ILE A 34 -6.83 -4.43 -6.14
CA ILE A 34 -5.77 -3.50 -5.74
C ILE A 34 -4.94 -3.06 -6.96
N VAL A 35 -4.58 -3.98 -7.84
CA VAL A 35 -3.84 -3.67 -9.08
C VAL A 35 -4.65 -2.70 -9.93
N SER A 36 -5.95 -2.94 -10.13
CA SER A 36 -6.81 -2.03 -10.89
C SER A 36 -6.85 -0.63 -10.26
N SER A 37 -7.08 -0.56 -8.95
CA SER A 37 -7.14 0.72 -8.22
C SER A 37 -5.80 1.48 -8.28
N ARG A 38 -4.68 0.79 -8.09
CA ARG A 38 -3.34 1.40 -8.16
C ARG A 38 -2.97 1.81 -9.58
N SER A 39 -3.35 1.02 -10.59
CA SER A 39 -3.14 1.39 -11.98
C SER A 39 -3.84 2.69 -12.34
N ILE A 40 -5.08 2.89 -11.87
CA ILE A 40 -5.81 4.15 -12.09
C ILE A 40 -5.07 5.32 -11.43
N GLN A 41 -4.60 5.16 -10.18
CA GLN A 41 -3.85 6.21 -9.47
C GLN A 41 -2.55 6.58 -10.20
N TYR A 42 -1.78 5.60 -10.69
CA TYR A 42 -0.56 5.88 -11.46
C TYR A 42 -0.84 6.47 -12.85
N LEU A 43 -1.93 6.06 -13.51
CA LEU A 43 -2.36 6.70 -14.75
C LEU A 43 -2.78 8.15 -14.54
N GLU A 44 -3.43 8.45 -13.43
CA GLU A 44 -3.76 9.83 -13.05
C GLU A 44 -2.49 10.66 -12.81
N GLN A 45 -1.50 10.13 -12.10
CA GLN A 45 -0.18 10.77 -11.93
C GLN A 45 0.53 10.98 -13.29
N ALA A 46 0.43 9.99 -14.18
CA ALA A 46 0.99 10.13 -15.54
C ALA A 46 0.26 11.20 -16.35
N SER A 47 -1.07 11.32 -16.22
CA SER A 47 -1.82 12.38 -16.91
C SER A 47 -1.49 13.77 -16.38
N ARG A 48 -1.09 13.88 -15.11
CA ARG A 48 -0.59 15.15 -14.53
C ARG A 48 0.87 15.44 -14.87
N GLY A 49 1.55 14.54 -15.61
CA GLY A 49 2.97 14.68 -15.95
C GLY A 49 3.94 14.39 -14.80
N GLU A 50 3.46 13.84 -13.67
CA GLU A 50 4.30 13.49 -12.52
C GLU A 50 5.20 12.29 -12.81
N ILE A 51 4.73 11.36 -13.64
CA ILE A 51 5.46 10.16 -14.06
C ILE A 51 5.26 9.91 -15.56
N SER A 52 6.22 9.21 -16.20
CA SER A 52 6.04 8.81 -17.60
C SER A 52 4.98 7.71 -17.73
N PRO A 53 4.02 7.80 -18.70
CA PRO A 53 3.02 6.76 -18.93
C PRO A 53 3.62 5.37 -19.20
N GLU A 54 4.81 5.32 -19.79
CA GLU A 54 5.50 4.09 -20.16
C GLU A 54 5.96 3.27 -18.95
N VAL A 55 6.21 3.92 -17.79
CA VAL A 55 6.67 3.24 -16.58
C VAL A 55 5.54 2.73 -15.68
N VAL A 56 4.30 3.16 -15.91
CA VAL A 56 3.14 2.83 -15.06
C VAL A 56 2.99 1.33 -14.85
N PHE A 57 3.04 0.55 -15.95
CA PHE A 57 2.91 -0.90 -15.86
C PHE A 57 4.04 -1.54 -15.06
N SER A 58 5.28 -1.09 -15.27
CA SER A 58 6.45 -1.59 -14.54
C SER A 58 6.38 -1.27 -13.05
N VAL A 59 5.93 -0.08 -12.69
CA VAL A 59 5.74 0.34 -11.29
C VAL A 59 4.70 -0.53 -10.59
N VAL A 60 3.55 -0.76 -11.22
CA VAL A 60 2.50 -1.63 -10.67
C VAL A 60 3.01 -3.05 -10.47
N LEU A 61 3.74 -3.60 -11.44
CA LEU A 61 4.29 -4.95 -11.38
C LEU A 61 5.33 -5.09 -10.25
N PHE A 62 6.23 -4.11 -10.10
CA PHE A 62 7.27 -4.16 -9.08
C PHE A 62 6.71 -3.94 -7.65
N ARG A 63 5.54 -3.32 -7.50
CA ARG A 63 4.85 -3.20 -6.21
C ARG A 63 3.96 -4.39 -5.85
N LEU A 64 3.82 -5.40 -6.72
CA LEU A 64 3.02 -6.59 -6.41
C LEU A 64 3.42 -7.31 -5.11
N PRO A 65 4.73 -7.51 -4.79
CA PRO A 65 5.11 -8.16 -3.54
C PRO A 65 4.64 -7.41 -2.30
N GLU A 66 4.72 -6.08 -2.30
CA GLU A 66 4.20 -5.22 -1.22
C GLU A 66 2.69 -5.44 -1.02
N PHE A 67 1.92 -5.53 -2.09
CA PHE A 67 0.48 -5.80 -2.00
C PHE A 67 0.20 -7.21 -1.46
N LEU A 68 1.00 -8.19 -1.86
CA LEU A 68 0.87 -9.57 -1.38
C LEU A 68 1.12 -9.69 0.12
N GLU A 69 1.94 -8.85 0.73
CA GLU A 69 2.20 -8.84 2.17
C GLU A 69 0.91 -8.66 2.99
N LEU A 70 -0.05 -7.88 2.52
CA LEU A 70 -1.33 -7.65 3.19
C LEU A 70 -2.43 -8.59 2.70
N ILE A 71 -2.40 -8.94 1.41
CA ILE A 71 -3.47 -9.75 0.78
C ILE A 71 -3.39 -11.20 1.20
N LEU A 72 -2.20 -11.79 1.30
CA LEU A 72 -2.06 -13.21 1.65
C LEU A 72 -2.60 -13.53 3.05
N PRO A 73 -2.27 -12.78 4.12
CA PRO A 73 -2.87 -12.99 5.44
C PRO A 73 -4.40 -12.80 5.44
N LEU A 74 -4.91 -11.78 4.74
CA LEU A 74 -6.35 -11.56 4.59
C LEU A 74 -7.03 -12.72 3.88
N GLY A 75 -6.48 -13.13 2.75
CA GLY A 75 -7.00 -14.26 1.97
C GLY A 75 -7.01 -15.55 2.78
N PHE A 76 -5.97 -15.81 3.56
CA PHE A 76 -5.88 -16.94 4.45
C PHE A 76 -6.91 -16.86 5.60
N PHE A 77 -7.02 -15.73 6.26
CA PHE A 77 -8.02 -15.49 7.30
C PHE A 77 -9.45 -15.76 6.81
N LEU A 78 -9.81 -15.18 5.67
CA LEU A 78 -11.13 -15.36 5.08
C LEU A 78 -11.34 -16.79 4.57
N SER A 79 -10.29 -17.44 4.07
CA SER A 79 -10.37 -18.84 3.63
C SER A 79 -10.75 -19.80 4.77
N ILE A 80 -10.24 -19.55 5.98
CA ILE A 80 -10.60 -20.32 7.16
C ILE A 80 -12.08 -20.12 7.50
N ILE A 81 -12.54 -18.87 7.51
CA ILE A 81 -13.95 -18.56 7.80
C ILE A 81 -14.88 -19.20 6.78
N LEU A 82 -14.56 -19.09 5.49
CA LEU A 82 -15.38 -19.65 4.41
C LEU A 82 -15.36 -21.17 4.37
N SER A 83 -14.19 -21.78 4.52
CA SER A 83 -14.05 -23.26 4.49
C SER A 83 -14.76 -23.91 5.68
N LEU A 84 -14.49 -23.45 6.91
CA LEU A 84 -15.17 -23.95 8.10
C LEU A 84 -16.65 -23.57 8.11
N GLY A 85 -16.98 -22.37 7.64
CA GLY A 85 -18.37 -21.95 7.50
C GLY A 85 -19.15 -22.85 6.55
N LYS A 86 -18.58 -23.21 5.39
CA LYS A 86 -19.17 -24.16 4.45
C LYS A 86 -19.38 -25.52 5.10
N LEU A 87 -18.33 -26.10 5.68
CA LEU A 87 -18.40 -27.43 6.32
C LEU A 87 -19.47 -27.49 7.42
N ARG A 88 -19.65 -26.41 8.18
CA ARG A 88 -20.68 -26.32 9.22
C ARG A 88 -22.08 -26.10 8.65
N ALA A 89 -22.23 -25.28 7.63
CA ALA A 89 -23.52 -25.03 6.99
C ALA A 89 -24.07 -26.27 6.30
N GLU A 90 -23.20 -27.10 5.70
CA GLU A 90 -23.52 -28.34 5.03
C GLU A 90 -23.53 -29.56 6.00
N SER A 91 -23.36 -29.33 7.33
CA SER A 91 -23.30 -30.35 8.37
C SER A 91 -22.16 -31.38 8.22
N GLU A 92 -21.24 -31.16 7.26
CA GLU A 92 -20.08 -32.02 7.04
C GLU A 92 -19.12 -32.00 8.24
N PHE A 93 -19.01 -30.84 8.91
CA PHE A 93 -18.13 -30.71 10.09
C PHE A 93 -18.54 -31.64 11.23
N VAL A 94 -19.83 -31.82 11.48
CA VAL A 94 -20.35 -32.74 12.51
C VAL A 94 -19.98 -34.20 12.19
N ILE A 95 -20.07 -34.60 10.91
CA ILE A 95 -19.67 -35.93 10.46
C ILE A 95 -18.17 -36.14 10.66
N MET A 96 -17.36 -35.08 10.35
CA MET A 96 -15.92 -35.11 10.57
C MET A 96 -15.58 -35.24 12.07
N GLU A 97 -16.29 -34.53 12.96
CA GLU A 97 -16.12 -34.64 14.41
C GLU A 97 -16.43 -36.03 14.92
N GLN A 98 -17.52 -36.67 14.46
CA GLN A 98 -17.86 -38.04 14.79
C GLN A 98 -16.80 -39.05 14.30
N ALA A 99 -16.13 -38.74 13.19
CA ALA A 99 -14.99 -39.52 12.70
C ALA A 99 -13.67 -39.23 13.47
N GLY A 100 -13.71 -38.41 14.54
CA GLY A 100 -12.54 -38.07 15.36
C GLY A 100 -11.71 -36.85 14.89
N PHE A 101 -12.28 -36.03 14.00
CA PHE A 101 -11.66 -34.78 13.56
C PHE A 101 -11.92 -33.68 14.59
N ASN A 102 -11.07 -33.59 15.60
CA ASN A 102 -11.26 -32.68 16.71
C ASN A 102 -10.69 -31.28 16.41
N LEU A 103 -11.05 -30.28 17.24
CA LEU A 103 -10.65 -28.91 17.08
C LEU A 103 -9.12 -28.68 17.10
N LEU A 104 -8.39 -29.44 17.96
CA LEU A 104 -6.93 -29.38 18.03
C LEU A 104 -6.28 -29.77 16.68
N ARG A 105 -6.87 -30.75 16.00
CA ARG A 105 -6.43 -31.17 14.66
C ARG A 105 -6.69 -30.09 13.63
N VAL A 106 -7.80 -29.33 13.72
CA VAL A 106 -8.06 -28.18 12.86
C VAL A 106 -6.95 -27.15 13.01
N TYR A 107 -6.59 -26.75 14.23
CA TYR A 107 -5.48 -25.84 14.48
C TYR A 107 -4.14 -26.37 13.96
N GLY A 108 -3.84 -27.65 14.20
CA GLY A 108 -2.63 -28.29 13.71
C GLY A 108 -2.55 -28.33 12.17
N LEU A 109 -3.66 -28.56 11.47
CA LEU A 109 -3.69 -28.55 10.02
C LEU A 109 -3.58 -27.13 9.44
N LEU A 110 -4.17 -26.12 10.10
CA LEU A 110 -4.07 -24.74 9.68
C LEU A 110 -2.66 -24.16 9.87
N SER A 111 -1.85 -24.73 10.77
CA SER A 111 -0.45 -24.29 10.93
C SER A 111 0.41 -24.55 9.69
N ILE A 112 0.07 -25.55 8.86
CA ILE A 112 0.82 -25.88 7.63
C ILE A 112 0.72 -24.74 6.60
N PRO A 113 -0.48 -24.33 6.12
CA PRO A 113 -0.57 -23.19 5.21
C PRO A 113 -0.10 -21.89 5.85
N ALA A 114 -0.33 -21.68 7.15
CA ALA A 114 0.18 -20.50 7.85
C ALA A 114 1.71 -20.41 7.78
N LEU A 115 2.42 -21.50 8.01
CA LEU A 115 3.88 -21.54 7.93
C LEU A 115 4.37 -21.21 6.51
N ILE A 116 3.73 -21.77 5.48
CA ILE A 116 4.06 -21.50 4.08
C ILE A 116 3.86 -20.01 3.77
N ILE A 117 2.73 -19.44 4.21
CA ILE A 117 2.43 -18.01 4.03
C ILE A 117 3.45 -17.16 4.80
N CYS A 118 3.75 -17.47 6.06
CA CYS A 118 4.75 -16.74 6.85
C CYS A 118 6.13 -16.75 6.19
N LEU A 119 6.59 -17.88 5.67
CA LEU A 119 7.85 -17.96 4.94
C LEU A 119 7.84 -17.11 3.67
N SER A 120 6.74 -17.14 2.93
CA SER A 120 6.57 -16.31 1.74
C SER A 120 6.57 -14.81 2.08
N LEU A 121 5.85 -14.43 3.13
CA LEU A 121 5.77 -13.04 3.61
C LEU A 121 7.12 -12.54 4.10
N PHE A 122 7.85 -13.36 4.85
CA PHE A 122 9.18 -13.03 5.32
C PHE A 122 10.13 -12.77 4.15
N TYR A 123 10.11 -13.64 3.13
CA TYR A 123 10.90 -13.47 1.91
C TYR A 123 10.49 -12.22 1.13
N PHE A 124 9.19 -11.96 0.96
CA PHE A 124 8.71 -10.78 0.26
C PHE A 124 9.13 -9.50 0.97
N SER A 125 8.92 -9.40 2.25
CA SER A 125 9.16 -8.20 3.04
C SER A 125 10.65 -7.91 3.26
N THR A 126 11.49 -8.94 3.46
CA THR A 126 12.93 -8.73 3.74
C THR A 126 13.81 -8.68 2.50
N VAL A 127 13.43 -9.36 1.42
CA VAL A 127 14.30 -9.51 0.24
C VAL A 127 13.67 -8.89 -1.00
N LEU A 128 12.44 -9.24 -1.31
CA LEU A 128 11.86 -8.90 -2.61
C LEU A 128 11.36 -7.45 -2.65
N SER A 129 10.58 -7.02 -1.66
CA SER A 129 10.04 -5.65 -1.60
C SER A 129 11.12 -4.58 -1.58
N PRO A 130 12.18 -4.63 -0.74
CA PRO A 130 13.22 -3.61 -0.75
C PRO A 130 13.98 -3.53 -2.07
N ASN A 131 14.30 -4.70 -2.68
CA ASN A 131 15.00 -4.75 -3.97
C ASN A 131 14.17 -4.18 -5.12
N LEU A 132 12.85 -4.37 -5.08
CA LEU A 132 11.95 -3.84 -6.11
C LEU A 132 11.59 -2.38 -5.85
N GLU A 133 11.51 -1.95 -4.60
CA GLU A 133 11.27 -0.56 -4.24
C GLU A 133 12.37 0.36 -4.75
N SER A 134 13.64 -0.04 -4.65
CA SER A 134 14.75 0.72 -5.25
C SER A 134 14.61 0.88 -6.76
N LYS A 135 14.08 -0.14 -7.47
CA LYS A 135 13.79 -0.04 -8.91
C LYS A 135 12.59 0.87 -9.19
N VAL A 136 11.54 0.79 -8.36
CA VAL A 136 10.37 1.67 -8.47
C VAL A 136 10.79 3.12 -8.26
N THR A 137 11.58 3.39 -7.23
CA THR A 137 12.12 4.73 -6.97
C THR A 137 12.91 5.24 -8.17
N GLY A 138 13.81 4.44 -8.74
CA GLY A 138 14.58 4.80 -9.94
C GLY A 138 13.72 5.00 -11.21
N LEU A 139 12.54 4.36 -11.30
CA LEU A 139 11.59 4.60 -12.40
C LEU A 139 10.72 5.84 -12.18
N LEU A 140 10.39 6.13 -10.92
CA LEU A 140 9.60 7.30 -10.53
C LEU A 140 10.45 8.55 -10.38
N GLU A 141 11.76 8.40 -10.17
CA GLU A 141 12.69 9.53 -10.20
C GLU A 141 12.69 10.14 -11.60
N VAL A 142 12.11 11.32 -11.70
CA VAL A 142 12.33 12.20 -12.84
C VAL A 142 13.81 12.57 -12.77
N LYS A 143 14.61 12.00 -13.65
CA LYS A 143 16.08 12.03 -13.58
C LYS A 143 16.69 13.44 -13.59
N THR A 144 15.93 14.40 -14.07
CA THR A 144 16.35 15.82 -14.09
C THR A 144 15.14 16.75 -13.91
N PRO A 145 15.32 17.94 -13.32
CA PRO A 145 14.26 18.93 -13.27
C PRO A 145 13.69 19.27 -14.64
N SER A 146 14.50 19.26 -15.70
CA SER A 146 14.04 19.48 -17.07
C SER A 146 13.05 18.44 -17.55
N ASP A 147 13.19 17.16 -17.13
CA ASP A 147 12.26 16.10 -17.54
C ASP A 147 10.87 16.30 -16.93
N ARG A 148 10.78 16.87 -15.74
CA ARG A 148 9.52 17.28 -15.09
C ARG A 148 8.74 18.29 -15.93
N PHE A 149 9.43 19.25 -16.49
CA PHE A 149 8.81 20.27 -17.33
C PHE A 149 8.57 19.79 -18.77
N LYS A 150 9.33 18.78 -19.23
CA LYS A 150 9.09 18.10 -20.51
C LYS A 150 7.82 17.25 -20.52
N SER A 151 7.39 16.75 -19.38
CA SER A 151 6.17 15.94 -19.26
C SER A 151 4.88 16.75 -19.16
N LEU A 152 4.96 18.09 -18.94
CA LEU A 152 3.78 18.94 -18.82
C LEU A 152 3.03 19.03 -20.15
N THR A 153 1.70 18.87 -20.12
CA THR A 153 0.82 19.04 -21.27
C THR A 153 0.53 20.54 -21.48
N PRO A 154 0.86 21.14 -22.63
CA PRO A 154 0.49 22.52 -22.89
C PRO A 154 -1.03 22.71 -22.92
N GLY A 155 -1.50 23.88 -22.47
CA GLY A 155 -2.92 24.24 -22.46
C GLY A 155 -3.65 23.92 -21.16
N GLU A 156 -2.99 23.29 -20.18
CA GLU A 156 -3.57 22.93 -18.88
C GLU A 156 -2.78 23.54 -17.71
N PHE A 157 -3.48 23.76 -16.59
CA PHE A 157 -2.84 24.15 -15.33
C PHE A 157 -2.32 22.91 -14.63
N HIS A 158 -1.02 22.88 -14.37
CA HIS A 158 -0.37 21.81 -13.63
C HIS A 158 0.05 22.30 -12.25
N LYS A 159 -0.41 21.62 -11.21
CA LYS A 159 0.03 21.86 -9.84
C LYS A 159 1.27 21.02 -9.59
N LEU A 160 2.44 21.66 -9.58
CA LEU A 160 3.74 20.98 -9.37
C LEU A 160 3.97 20.61 -7.90
N ASP A 161 3.41 21.44 -7.00
CA ASP A 161 3.42 21.26 -5.55
C ASP A 161 2.21 22.00 -4.95
N ASP A 162 1.96 21.85 -3.64
CA ASP A 162 0.88 22.58 -2.97
C ASP A 162 1.00 24.10 -3.10
N GLU A 163 2.22 24.59 -3.27
CA GLU A 163 2.54 26.03 -3.36
C GLU A 163 2.83 26.52 -4.79
N ILE A 164 2.88 25.63 -5.81
CA ILE A 164 3.35 26.03 -7.14
C ILE A 164 2.44 25.50 -8.24
N THR A 165 1.91 26.43 -9.03
CA THR A 165 1.08 26.13 -10.20
C THR A 165 1.72 26.73 -11.45
N ILE A 166 1.82 25.93 -12.51
CA ILE A 166 2.32 26.35 -13.82
C ILE A 166 1.27 26.14 -14.90
N PHE A 167 1.22 27.06 -15.85
CA PHE A 167 0.47 26.95 -17.09
C PHE A 167 1.39 27.32 -18.24
N ALA A 168 1.34 26.60 -19.35
CA ALA A 168 2.02 26.98 -20.59
C ALA A 168 1.04 26.85 -21.76
N ARG A 169 0.97 27.85 -22.62
CA ARG A 169 0.07 27.81 -23.77
C ARG A 169 0.55 26.84 -24.85
N GLY A 170 1.87 26.70 -25.02
CA GLY A 170 2.45 25.84 -26.04
C GLY A 170 3.86 25.38 -25.69
N ARG A 171 4.41 24.57 -26.59
CA ARG A 171 5.78 24.07 -26.51
C ARG A 171 6.46 24.21 -27.85
N GLU A 172 7.64 24.80 -27.86
CA GLU A 172 8.53 24.90 -29.02
C GLU A 172 9.85 24.21 -28.71
N LYS A 173 10.10 23.05 -29.36
CA LYS A 173 11.27 22.18 -29.10
C LYS A 173 11.37 21.80 -27.59
N ASP A 174 12.35 22.38 -26.90
CA ASP A 174 12.68 22.11 -25.50
C ASP A 174 12.30 23.24 -24.53
N GLN A 175 11.44 24.20 -25.00
CA GLN A 175 11.00 25.35 -24.24
C GLN A 175 9.48 25.42 -24.17
N LEU A 176 8.95 25.82 -23.03
CA LEU A 176 7.55 26.18 -22.89
C LEU A 176 7.33 27.64 -23.31
N VAL A 177 6.20 27.90 -23.99
CA VAL A 177 5.86 29.20 -24.54
C VAL A 177 4.62 29.74 -23.86
N ASP A 178 4.60 31.06 -23.62
CA ASP A 178 3.54 31.79 -22.91
C ASP A 178 3.25 31.16 -21.56
N VAL A 179 4.23 31.22 -20.68
CA VAL A 179 4.22 30.57 -19.39
C VAL A 179 3.72 31.51 -18.30
N PHE A 180 2.80 30.99 -17.49
CA PHE A 180 2.35 31.57 -16.24
C PHE A 180 2.79 30.67 -15.11
N LEU A 181 3.53 31.18 -14.15
CA LEU A 181 3.98 30.47 -12.97
C LEU A 181 3.51 31.24 -11.72
N ASN A 182 2.73 30.60 -10.88
CA ASN A 182 2.34 31.09 -9.57
C ASN A 182 3.08 30.33 -8.48
N MET A 183 3.79 31.03 -7.62
CA MET A 183 4.43 30.50 -6.42
C MET A 183 3.77 31.12 -5.20
N ASP A 184 2.86 30.36 -4.57
CA ASP A 184 2.18 30.74 -3.34
C ASP A 184 3.03 30.31 -2.13
N ARG A 185 3.81 31.26 -1.58
CA ARG A 185 4.56 31.05 -0.33
C ARG A 185 3.77 31.62 0.84
N SER A 186 2.61 31.05 1.13
CA SER A 186 1.74 31.48 2.22
C SER A 186 2.43 31.50 3.59
N LYS A 187 3.46 30.68 3.79
CA LYS A 187 4.28 30.67 5.03
C LYS A 187 5.22 31.89 5.17
N ILE A 188 5.46 32.65 4.10
CA ILE A 188 6.40 33.80 4.09
C ILE A 188 5.69 35.08 3.61
N ASN A 189 4.35 35.11 3.54
CA ASN A 189 3.53 36.23 3.05
C ASN A 189 3.96 36.80 1.69
N SER A 190 4.57 36.00 0.80
CA SER A 190 5.01 36.44 -0.51
C SER A 190 4.43 35.56 -1.61
N ASN A 191 3.44 36.10 -2.34
CA ASN A 191 2.97 35.50 -3.59
C ASN A 191 3.77 36.08 -4.75
N ASN A 192 4.45 35.20 -5.50
CA ASN A 192 5.19 35.60 -6.68
C ASN A 192 4.55 34.96 -7.91
N VAL A 193 4.12 35.83 -8.83
CA VAL A 193 3.58 35.42 -10.13
C VAL A 193 4.58 35.84 -11.21
N ILE A 194 4.96 34.90 -12.06
CA ILE A 194 5.85 35.15 -13.20
C ILE A 194 5.08 34.83 -14.48
N VAL A 195 5.08 35.80 -15.39
CA VAL A 195 4.54 35.64 -16.74
C VAL A 195 5.69 35.87 -17.73
N ALA A 196 5.99 34.88 -18.57
CA ALA A 196 7.10 34.96 -19.50
C ALA A 196 6.74 34.36 -20.86
N LYS A 197 7.34 34.88 -21.93
CA LYS A 197 7.13 34.37 -23.29
C LYS A 197 7.78 33.00 -23.47
N LYS A 198 8.94 32.78 -22.84
CA LYS A 198 9.67 31.51 -22.93
C LYS A 198 10.17 31.07 -21.57
N PHE A 199 10.13 29.75 -21.35
CA PHE A 199 10.63 29.12 -20.15
C PHE A 199 11.43 27.87 -20.52
N LYS A 200 12.59 27.74 -19.91
CA LYS A 200 13.47 26.60 -20.05
C LYS A 200 14.11 26.25 -18.71
N VAL A 201 14.28 24.98 -18.45
CA VAL A 201 15.12 24.49 -17.35
C VAL A 201 16.49 24.14 -17.90
N GLU A 202 17.51 24.61 -17.24
CA GLU A 202 18.89 24.27 -17.57
C GLU A 202 19.45 23.39 -16.45
N ASP A 203 19.73 22.14 -16.81
CA ASP A 203 20.35 21.18 -15.92
C ASP A 203 21.86 21.41 -15.90
N GLY A 204 22.45 21.51 -14.69
CA GLY A 204 23.87 21.74 -14.52
C GLY A 204 24.30 21.48 -13.08
N LEU A 205 25.53 21.91 -12.72
CA LEU A 205 26.01 21.87 -11.33
C LEU A 205 25.09 22.60 -10.34
N ARG A 206 24.36 23.60 -10.85
CA ARG A 206 23.22 24.25 -10.18
C ARG A 206 22.11 24.35 -11.20
N ASN A 207 21.05 23.62 -10.98
CA ASN A 207 19.86 23.66 -11.82
C ASN A 207 19.23 25.05 -11.75
N SER A 208 18.87 25.62 -12.89
CA SER A 208 18.29 26.97 -12.98
C SER A 208 17.05 26.98 -13.84
N LEU A 209 16.03 27.75 -13.38
CA LEU A 209 14.84 28.06 -14.13
C LEU A 209 15.10 29.36 -14.91
N LYS A 210 15.11 29.31 -16.23
CA LYS A 210 15.33 30.46 -17.08
C LYS A 210 14.04 30.92 -17.75
N PHE A 211 13.71 32.18 -17.55
CA PHE A 211 12.57 32.85 -18.15
C PHE A 211 13.08 33.94 -19.07
N GLU A 212 12.46 34.08 -20.23
CA GLU A 212 12.81 35.15 -21.21
C GLU A 212 11.56 36.00 -21.52
N ASP A 213 11.78 37.32 -21.60
CA ASP A 213 10.78 38.35 -21.93
C ASP A 213 9.49 38.25 -21.09
N GLY A 214 9.52 38.81 -19.89
CA GLY A 214 8.38 38.68 -19.00
C GLY A 214 8.28 39.72 -17.89
N TYR A 215 7.32 39.46 -17.01
CA TYR A 215 7.03 40.27 -15.83
C TYR A 215 7.00 39.36 -14.61
N SER A 216 7.56 39.82 -13.51
CA SER A 216 7.44 39.21 -12.19
C SER A 216 6.65 40.14 -11.29
N TYR A 217 5.58 39.59 -10.71
CA TYR A 217 4.72 40.30 -9.75
C TYR A 217 4.96 39.66 -8.38
N SER A 218 5.38 40.47 -7.42
CA SER A 218 5.53 40.05 -6.03
C SER A 218 4.72 40.91 -5.08
N LYS A 219 4.04 40.31 -4.13
CA LYS A 219 3.40 41.04 -3.04
C LYS A 219 4.39 41.07 -1.87
N LYS A 220 4.75 42.27 -1.40
CA LYS A 220 5.55 42.50 -0.21
C LYS A 220 4.65 42.72 1.00
N GLU A 221 5.15 42.56 2.21
CA GLU A 221 4.41 42.88 3.44
C GLU A 221 3.87 44.32 3.33
N GLU A 222 2.63 44.57 3.82
CA GLU A 222 1.92 45.87 3.77
C GLU A 222 1.27 46.29 2.44
N ASP A 223 0.69 45.33 1.67
CA ASP A 223 -0.07 45.58 0.44
C ASP A 223 0.70 46.33 -0.69
N GLU A 224 2.02 46.38 -0.62
CA GLU A 224 2.84 46.87 -1.72
C GLU A 224 3.04 45.80 -2.79
N PHE A 225 2.68 46.12 -4.04
CA PHE A 225 2.94 45.27 -5.20
C PHE A 225 4.18 45.75 -5.93
N MET A 226 5.13 44.86 -6.09
CA MET A 226 6.32 45.11 -6.88
C MET A 226 6.18 44.42 -8.24
N THR A 227 6.30 45.16 -9.33
CA THR A 227 6.32 44.62 -10.70
C THR A 227 7.70 44.82 -11.28
N VAL A 228 8.34 43.75 -11.71
CA VAL A 228 9.66 43.77 -12.34
C VAL A 228 9.52 43.26 -13.77
N GLN A 229 9.83 44.11 -14.76
CA GLN A 229 9.97 43.67 -16.14
C GLN A 229 11.39 43.16 -16.36
N PHE A 230 11.54 42.01 -17.03
CA PHE A 230 12.83 41.40 -17.29
C PHE A 230 12.93 40.90 -18.74
N SER A 231 14.10 41.03 -19.34
CA SER A 231 14.42 40.35 -20.61
C SER A 231 14.92 38.93 -20.37
N LYS A 232 15.64 38.69 -19.26
CA LYS A 232 16.07 37.39 -18.81
C LYS A 232 16.01 37.31 -17.28
N LEU A 233 15.36 36.30 -16.75
CA LEU A 233 15.28 35.99 -15.32
C LEU A 233 15.78 34.58 -15.11
N SER A 234 16.75 34.42 -14.23
CA SER A 234 17.24 33.09 -13.81
C SER A 234 17.02 32.92 -12.32
N ILE A 235 16.27 31.88 -11.95
CA ILE A 235 16.03 31.51 -10.56
C ILE A 235 16.88 30.28 -10.26
N MET A 236 17.85 30.41 -9.37
CA MET A 236 18.70 29.32 -8.88
C MET A 236 18.15 28.81 -7.56
N ASP A 237 18.40 27.55 -7.27
CA ASP A 237 18.01 26.91 -6.01
C ASP A 237 16.49 27.06 -5.68
N SER A 238 15.65 27.02 -6.73
CA SER A 238 14.20 27.00 -6.55
C SER A 238 13.77 25.75 -5.77
N PRO A 239 12.77 25.84 -4.86
CA PRO A 239 12.18 24.67 -4.20
C PRO A 239 11.68 23.60 -5.17
N LEU A 240 11.36 23.99 -6.42
CA LEU A 240 11.03 23.11 -7.53
C LEU A 240 12.17 22.13 -7.87
N ILE A 241 13.40 22.51 -7.53
CA ILE A 241 14.63 21.79 -7.85
C ILE A 241 15.18 21.05 -6.64
N THR A 242 14.91 21.54 -5.43
CA THR A 242 15.59 21.11 -4.18
C THR A 242 14.82 20.01 -3.42
N LYS A 243 13.51 19.84 -3.65
CA LYS A 243 12.70 18.79 -2.97
C LYS A 243 13.07 17.34 -3.30
N GLU A 244 13.96 17.12 -4.26
CA GLU A 244 14.48 15.80 -4.62
C GLU A 244 15.26 15.11 -3.48
N LYS A 245 15.80 15.88 -2.51
CA LYS A 245 16.62 15.33 -1.42
C LYS A 245 15.83 14.75 -0.25
N GLU A 246 14.59 15.16 -0.02
CA GLU A 246 13.80 14.67 1.12
C GLU A 246 13.08 13.36 0.83
N PHE A 247 12.82 13.02 -0.45
CA PHE A 247 12.19 11.75 -0.81
C PHE A 247 13.16 10.55 -0.67
N ASN A 248 14.46 10.78 -0.83
CA ASN A 248 15.50 9.72 -0.82
C ASN A 248 16.01 9.33 0.59
N SER A 249 15.54 9.96 1.66
CA SER A 249 16.03 9.65 3.03
C SER A 249 15.17 8.64 3.81
N ARG A 250 14.10 8.12 3.23
CA ARG A 250 13.38 6.97 3.80
C ARG A 250 13.91 5.64 3.26
N THR A 251 15.20 5.42 3.33
CA THR A 251 15.73 4.07 3.45
C THR A 251 15.29 3.58 4.83
N GLU A 252 14.16 2.85 4.85
CA GLU A 252 13.79 2.09 6.04
C GLU A 252 15.04 1.29 6.42
N GLY A 253 15.59 1.55 7.60
CA GLY A 253 16.75 0.80 8.08
C GLY A 253 16.40 -0.68 8.11
N ASN A 254 17.34 -1.56 7.80
CA ASN A 254 17.12 -3.02 7.78
C ASN A 254 16.40 -3.55 9.03
N GLY A 255 16.43 -2.81 10.14
CA GLY A 255 15.74 -3.11 11.39
C GLY A 255 14.21 -2.97 11.29
N SER A 256 13.70 -1.92 10.65
CA SER A 256 12.26 -1.67 10.54
C SER A 256 11.59 -2.71 9.64
N ALA A 257 12.24 -3.11 8.54
CA ALA A 257 11.75 -4.15 7.64
C ALA A 257 11.64 -5.53 8.34
N LEU A 258 12.59 -5.89 9.20
CA LEU A 258 12.55 -7.13 9.99
C LEU A 258 11.41 -7.10 11.02
N ILE A 259 11.24 -5.99 11.75
CA ILE A 259 10.16 -5.82 12.73
C ILE A 259 8.80 -5.95 12.03
N TRP A 260 8.65 -5.31 10.87
CA TRP A 260 7.44 -5.40 10.06
C TRP A 260 7.17 -6.83 9.59
N SER A 261 8.17 -7.54 9.07
CA SER A 261 8.05 -8.93 8.60
C SER A 261 7.60 -9.87 9.71
N ILE A 262 8.17 -9.75 10.90
CA ILE A 262 7.80 -10.52 12.08
C ILE A 262 6.37 -10.20 12.50
N SER A 263 5.98 -8.92 12.45
CA SER A 263 4.64 -8.46 12.80
C SER A 263 3.56 -9.06 11.89
N ILE A 264 3.78 -9.08 10.57
CA ILE A 264 2.84 -9.68 9.61
C ILE A 264 2.75 -11.20 9.79
N CYS A 265 3.87 -11.88 10.06
CA CYS A 265 3.87 -13.31 10.37
C CYS A 265 3.08 -13.61 11.66
N LEU A 266 3.26 -12.81 12.70
CA LEU A 266 2.53 -12.93 13.95
C LEU A 266 1.02 -12.69 13.75
N MET A 267 0.66 -11.66 12.95
CA MET A 267 -0.72 -11.42 12.54
C MET A 267 -1.32 -12.64 11.82
N THR A 268 -0.57 -13.27 10.93
CA THR A 268 -1.02 -14.47 10.19
C THR A 268 -1.27 -15.64 11.14
N ILE A 269 -0.43 -15.84 12.13
CA ILE A 269 -0.60 -16.91 13.15
C ILE A 269 -1.80 -16.60 14.05
N LEU A 270 -1.92 -15.37 14.56
CA LEU A 270 -3.06 -14.96 15.40
C LEU A 270 -4.39 -15.04 14.65
N SER A 271 -4.38 -14.81 13.34
CA SER A 271 -5.57 -14.91 12.50
C SER A 271 -6.21 -16.31 12.53
N ILE A 272 -5.45 -17.38 12.75
CA ILE A 272 -5.99 -18.73 12.92
C ILE A 272 -6.88 -18.79 14.17
N PHE A 273 -6.36 -18.28 15.30
CA PHE A 273 -7.07 -18.32 16.58
C PHE A 273 -8.30 -17.40 16.62
N ILE A 274 -8.37 -16.41 15.76
CA ILE A 274 -9.52 -15.49 15.63
C ILE A 274 -10.55 -16.05 14.64
N SER A 275 -10.10 -16.58 13.49
CA SER A 275 -10.98 -17.02 12.40
C SER A 275 -11.78 -18.29 12.73
N VAL A 276 -11.17 -19.24 13.44
CA VAL A 276 -11.82 -20.51 13.80
C VAL A 276 -13.08 -20.30 14.67
N PRO A 277 -13.04 -19.53 15.78
CA PRO A 277 -14.26 -19.21 16.54
C PRO A 277 -15.28 -18.39 15.75
N ILE A 278 -14.83 -17.38 14.99
CA ILE A 278 -15.72 -16.54 14.16
C ILE A 278 -16.47 -17.38 13.13
N SER A 279 -15.84 -18.42 12.57
CA SER A 279 -16.45 -19.29 11.56
C SER A 279 -17.64 -20.10 12.07
N LYS A 280 -18.00 -20.03 13.38
CA LYS A 280 -19.14 -20.73 13.93
C LYS A 280 -20.45 -20.18 13.40
N ILE A 281 -21.16 -20.98 12.63
CA ILE A 281 -22.43 -20.66 12.00
C ILE A 281 -23.48 -21.65 12.48
N SER A 282 -24.71 -21.17 12.72
CA SER A 282 -25.87 -22.04 12.91
C SER A 282 -26.32 -22.61 11.57
N PRO A 283 -26.83 -23.85 11.48
CA PRO A 283 -27.25 -24.49 10.23
C PRO A 283 -28.29 -23.69 9.44
N ARG A 284 -29.05 -22.82 10.09
CA ARG A 284 -30.08 -21.95 9.47
C ARG A 284 -29.55 -20.64 8.90
N LYS A 285 -28.27 -20.26 9.16
CA LYS A 285 -27.64 -19.03 8.67
C LYS A 285 -26.77 -19.37 7.46
N GLY A 286 -26.82 -18.55 6.42
CA GLY A 286 -26.05 -18.76 5.21
C GLY A 286 -24.54 -18.83 5.47
N ARG A 287 -23.83 -19.62 4.69
CA ARG A 287 -22.37 -19.86 4.79
C ARG A 287 -21.48 -18.60 4.78
N TYR A 288 -21.99 -17.50 4.25
CA TYR A 288 -21.26 -16.23 4.15
C TYR A 288 -21.55 -15.26 5.30
N SER A 289 -22.45 -15.61 6.24
CA SER A 289 -22.90 -14.67 7.29
C SER A 289 -21.79 -14.18 8.23
N ARG A 290 -20.66 -14.87 8.28
CA ARG A 290 -19.50 -14.53 9.12
C ARG A 290 -18.37 -13.86 8.38
N VAL A 291 -18.46 -13.70 7.06
CA VAL A 291 -17.43 -13.05 6.24
C VAL A 291 -17.30 -11.58 6.60
N LEU A 292 -18.42 -10.85 6.64
CA LEU A 292 -18.40 -9.42 6.96
C LEU A 292 -17.88 -9.12 8.37
N PRO A 293 -18.35 -9.74 9.46
CA PRO A 293 -17.75 -9.56 10.78
C PRO A 293 -16.26 -9.92 10.82
N GLY A 294 -15.87 -11.00 10.16
CA GLY A 294 -14.46 -11.39 10.05
C GLY A 294 -13.64 -10.34 9.33
N LEU A 295 -14.11 -9.86 8.19
CA LEU A 295 -13.45 -8.81 7.43
C LEU A 295 -13.24 -7.55 8.27
N LEU A 296 -14.26 -7.12 9.03
CA LEU A 296 -14.13 -5.96 9.91
C LEU A 296 -13.06 -6.14 10.99
N VAL A 297 -13.03 -7.31 11.66
CA VAL A 297 -12.00 -7.62 12.66
C VAL A 297 -10.61 -7.60 12.03
N PHE A 298 -10.43 -8.25 10.89
CA PHE A 298 -9.14 -8.29 10.20
C PHE A 298 -8.71 -6.90 9.69
N SER A 299 -9.63 -6.12 9.10
CA SER A 299 -9.34 -4.77 8.63
C SER A 299 -8.96 -3.82 9.77
N THR A 300 -9.61 -3.94 10.94
CA THR A 300 -9.24 -3.18 12.14
C THR A 300 -7.84 -3.56 12.61
N TYR A 301 -7.50 -4.85 12.61
CA TYR A 301 -6.17 -5.32 12.98
C TYR A 301 -5.09 -4.75 12.04
N THR A 302 -5.29 -4.88 10.73
CA THR A 302 -4.36 -4.36 9.72
C THR A 302 -4.23 -2.84 9.77
N ALA A 303 -5.35 -2.12 9.95
CA ALA A 303 -5.35 -0.67 10.03
C ALA A 303 -4.55 -0.17 11.25
N LEU A 304 -4.71 -0.83 12.42
CA LEU A 304 -3.92 -0.51 13.61
C LEU A 304 -2.41 -0.80 13.39
N LEU A 305 -2.05 -1.91 12.75
CA LEU A 305 -0.65 -2.19 12.44
C LEU A 305 -0.06 -1.16 11.47
N LEU A 306 -0.79 -0.79 10.42
CA LEU A 306 -0.35 0.19 9.44
C LEU A 306 -0.21 1.60 10.01
N SER A 307 -1.02 1.97 11.01
CA SER A 307 -0.94 3.30 11.65
C SER A 307 0.36 3.52 12.43
N PHE A 308 1.05 2.44 12.81
CA PHE A 308 2.32 2.48 13.52
C PHE A 308 3.53 2.18 12.62
N LYS A 309 3.32 1.85 11.33
CA LYS A 309 4.40 1.64 10.37
C LYS A 309 5.09 2.97 10.06
N GLY A 310 6.41 3.04 10.25
CA GLY A 310 7.23 4.19 9.86
C GLY A 310 7.62 5.18 10.96
N ASN A 311 7.32 4.90 12.24
CA ASN A 311 7.78 5.68 13.39
C ASN A 311 8.86 4.93 14.18
N GLU A 312 10.13 5.13 13.87
CA GLU A 312 11.27 4.32 14.36
C GLU A 312 11.36 4.16 15.90
N MET A 313 10.99 5.16 16.69
CA MET A 313 11.09 5.12 18.15
C MET A 313 9.89 4.49 18.87
N ILE A 314 8.71 4.51 18.25
CA ILE A 314 7.44 4.08 18.86
C ILE A 314 7.00 2.72 18.30
N GLU A 315 7.61 2.30 17.20
CA GLU A 315 7.15 1.18 16.36
C GLU A 315 7.05 -0.14 17.12
N LEU A 316 8.12 -0.59 17.77
CA LEU A 316 8.16 -1.92 18.40
C LEU A 316 7.15 -2.06 19.56
N THR A 317 7.10 -1.09 20.46
CA THR A 317 6.19 -1.12 21.63
C THR A 317 4.74 -1.05 21.19
N SER A 318 4.42 -0.17 20.24
CA SER A 318 3.05 0.00 19.72
C SER A 318 2.57 -1.23 18.96
N LEU A 319 3.43 -1.83 18.14
CA LEU A 319 3.13 -3.09 17.45
C LEU A 319 2.87 -4.24 18.43
N LEU A 320 3.68 -4.36 19.48
CA LEU A 320 3.49 -5.36 20.54
C LEU A 320 2.17 -5.17 21.27
N ILE A 321 1.78 -3.94 21.57
CA ILE A 321 0.48 -3.62 22.19
C ILE A 321 -0.68 -4.07 21.29
N VAL A 322 -0.62 -3.79 19.99
CA VAL A 322 -1.64 -4.23 19.04
C VAL A 322 -1.73 -5.75 18.99
N HIS A 323 -0.61 -6.45 18.88
CA HIS A 323 -0.60 -7.92 18.88
C HIS A 323 -1.14 -8.50 20.19
N PHE A 324 -0.81 -7.91 21.32
CA PHE A 324 -1.31 -8.32 22.63
C PHE A 324 -2.83 -8.14 22.74
N LEU A 325 -3.37 -7.02 22.24
CA LEU A 325 -4.82 -6.77 22.20
C LEU A 325 -5.54 -7.84 21.39
N PHE A 326 -5.02 -8.18 20.19
CA PHE A 326 -5.63 -9.21 19.35
C PHE A 326 -5.41 -10.63 19.85
N LEU A 327 -4.32 -10.90 20.59
CA LEU A 327 -4.14 -12.16 21.33
C LEU A 327 -5.21 -12.28 22.41
N LEU A 328 -5.48 -11.24 23.16
CA LEU A 328 -6.52 -11.22 24.19
C LEU A 328 -7.91 -11.43 23.57
N LEU A 329 -8.19 -10.77 22.44
CA LEU A 329 -9.41 -11.00 21.66
C LEU A 329 -9.52 -12.49 21.22
N ALA A 330 -8.44 -13.06 20.71
CA ALA A 330 -8.40 -14.47 20.31
C ALA A 330 -8.69 -15.41 21.49
N LEU A 331 -8.12 -15.16 22.66
CA LEU A 331 -8.37 -15.93 23.88
C LEU A 331 -9.85 -15.84 24.31
N VAL A 332 -10.41 -14.64 24.35
CA VAL A 332 -11.82 -14.41 24.71
C VAL A 332 -12.73 -15.16 23.73
N LEU A 333 -12.52 -15.03 22.43
CA LEU A 333 -13.32 -15.71 21.41
C LEU A 333 -13.24 -17.25 21.55
N ASN A 334 -12.05 -17.80 21.82
CA ASN A 334 -11.88 -19.24 22.01
C ASN A 334 -12.55 -19.74 23.31
N LEU A 335 -12.50 -18.98 24.40
CA LEU A 335 -13.19 -19.32 25.64
C LEU A 335 -14.71 -19.37 25.45
N PHE A 336 -15.29 -18.37 24.77
CA PHE A 336 -16.71 -18.39 24.42
C PHE A 336 -17.06 -19.52 23.47
N PHE A 337 -16.21 -19.80 22.50
CA PHE A 337 -16.39 -20.89 21.56
C PHE A 337 -16.40 -22.26 22.25
N LEU A 338 -15.46 -22.54 23.15
CA LEU A 338 -15.37 -23.78 23.91
C LEU A 338 -16.57 -23.97 24.87
N ARG A 339 -17.03 -22.87 25.51
CA ARG A 339 -18.24 -22.94 26.37
C ARG A 339 -19.50 -23.25 25.57
N SER A 340 -19.56 -22.88 24.31
CA SER A 340 -20.73 -23.10 23.45
C SER A 340 -20.74 -24.48 22.76
N ILE A 341 -19.70 -25.30 22.96
CA ILE A 341 -19.60 -26.70 22.47
C ILE A 341 -19.97 -27.68 23.59
N LYS A 342 -19.80 -27.31 24.86
CA LYS A 342 -20.32 -28.02 26.01
C LYS A 342 -21.81 -27.80 26.17
#